data_acaf9b914e43f6cd7ab298e4c67cf1ac
#
_entry.id   acaf9b914e43f6cd7ab298e4c67cf1ac
#
_cell.length_a   1.000
_cell.length_b   1.000
_cell.length_c   1.000
_cell.angle_alpha   90.00
_cell.angle_beta   90.00
_cell.angle_gamma   90.00
#
_symmetry.space_group_name_H-M   'P 1'
#
loop_
_entity.id
_entity.type
_entity.pdbx_description
1 polymer ?
#
loop_
_entity_poly.entity_id
_entity_poly.type
_entity_poly.pdbx_seq_one_letter_code
_entity_poly.pdbx_strand_id
1 'polypeptide(L)'
;MKKIYISVIALLMVFMAKAQFPAPYCNVTFVNGKEPISKVQFAGINNPSPATTSGAVSLENFLSITGTVEQLGAYTITVEGNSDGNYSNYYRVFFDWNQNGNFDDADEMYEVGLIIGSTGV
;
A
#
# COMPACT_ATOMS: atom_id res chain seq x y z
N MET A 1 0.75 -47.12 -38.26
CA MET A 1 1.33 -46.36 -37.10
C MET A 1 0.61 -45.03 -36.99
N LYS A 2 -0.27 -44.88 -36.00
CA LYS A 2 -1.02 -43.62 -35.77
C LYS A 2 -0.17 -42.71 -34.91
N LYS A 3 0.20 -41.54 -35.42
CA LYS A 3 0.92 -40.53 -34.65
C LYS A 3 -0.09 -39.78 -33.74
N ILE A 4 0.04 -39.96 -32.45
CA ILE A 4 -0.74 -39.25 -31.45
C ILE A 4 -0.04 -37.90 -31.26
N TYR A 5 -0.66 -36.81 -31.72
CA TYR A 5 -0.23 -35.46 -31.42
C TYR A 5 -0.82 -35.07 -30.05
N ILE A 6 -0.01 -35.10 -29.03
CA ILE A 6 -0.37 -34.53 -27.73
C ILE A 6 -0.26 -33.02 -27.89
N SER A 7 -1.39 -32.37 -28.12
CA SER A 7 -1.50 -30.93 -28.00
C SER A 7 -1.41 -30.59 -26.52
N VAL A 8 -0.23 -30.17 -26.08
CA VAL A 8 -0.06 -29.53 -24.76
C VAL A 8 -0.68 -28.14 -24.86
N ILE A 9 -1.96 -28.05 -24.51
CA ILE A 9 -2.60 -26.76 -24.23
C ILE A 9 -2.01 -26.30 -22.90
N ALA A 10 -0.99 -25.46 -22.97
CA ALA A 10 -0.53 -24.71 -21.81
C ALA A 10 -1.65 -23.75 -21.44
N LEU A 11 -2.49 -24.18 -20.51
CA LEU A 11 -3.47 -23.32 -19.88
C LEU A 11 -2.70 -22.28 -19.06
N LEU A 12 -2.46 -21.13 -19.68
CA LEU A 12 -1.89 -19.96 -19.02
C LEU A 12 -2.95 -19.47 -18.03
N MET A 13 -2.95 -20.02 -16.82
CA MET A 13 -3.68 -19.43 -15.71
C MET A 13 -3.01 -18.10 -15.39
N VAL A 14 -3.54 -17.03 -15.93
CA VAL A 14 -3.26 -15.68 -15.46
C VAL A 14 -3.87 -15.59 -14.08
N PHE A 15 -3.08 -15.88 -13.05
CA PHE A 15 -3.42 -15.51 -11.69
C PHE A 15 -3.45 -13.99 -11.65
N MET A 16 -4.64 -13.41 -11.71
CA MET A 16 -4.87 -12.04 -11.31
C MET A 16 -4.58 -11.99 -9.82
N ALA A 17 -3.31 -11.74 -9.47
CA ALA A 17 -2.93 -11.44 -8.10
C ALA A 17 -3.67 -10.14 -7.74
N LYS A 18 -4.77 -10.27 -7.02
CA LYS A 18 -5.38 -9.11 -6.38
C LYS A 18 -4.39 -8.68 -5.32
N ALA A 19 -3.98 -7.41 -5.36
CA ALA A 19 -3.25 -6.84 -4.25
C ALA A 19 -4.12 -7.00 -3.00
N GLN A 20 -3.60 -7.72 -2.04
CA GLN A 20 -4.27 -8.05 -0.78
C GLN A 20 -3.24 -7.85 0.32
N PHE A 21 -3.68 -7.33 1.45
CA PHE A 21 -2.81 -7.29 2.62
C PHE A 21 -2.35 -8.71 2.94
N PRO A 22 -1.05 -8.90 3.24
CA PRO A 22 -0.58 -10.20 3.67
C PRO A 22 -1.29 -10.61 4.97
N ALA A 23 -1.69 -11.87 5.09
CA ALA A 23 -2.16 -12.38 6.35
C ALA A 23 -1.04 -12.24 7.41
N PRO A 24 -1.38 -11.91 8.66
CA PRO A 24 -2.72 -11.89 9.26
C PRO A 24 -3.47 -10.56 9.19
N TYR A 25 -2.93 -9.54 8.56
CA TYR A 25 -3.52 -8.20 8.54
C TYR A 25 -4.87 -8.16 7.82
N CYS A 26 -5.76 -7.25 8.25
CA CYS A 26 -7.09 -7.12 7.70
C CYS A 26 -7.08 -6.47 6.32
N ASN A 27 -8.05 -6.86 5.48
CA ASN A 27 -8.27 -6.24 4.19
C ASN A 27 -9.06 -4.94 4.33
N VAL A 28 -8.65 -3.93 3.55
CA VAL A 28 -9.39 -2.68 3.40
C VAL A 28 -10.23 -2.73 2.13
N THR A 29 -11.48 -2.27 2.21
CA THR A 29 -12.38 -2.15 1.07
C THR A 29 -12.74 -0.69 0.83
N PHE A 30 -12.82 -0.30 -0.43
CA PHE A 30 -13.17 1.05 -0.86
C PHE A 30 -14.51 1.01 -1.60
N VAL A 31 -15.46 1.82 -1.17
CA VAL A 31 -16.80 1.90 -1.75
C VAL A 31 -16.97 3.07 -2.72
N ASN A 32 -16.10 4.05 -2.65
CA ASN A 32 -16.10 5.25 -3.49
C ASN A 32 -14.80 5.37 -4.28
N GLY A 33 -14.57 6.52 -4.89
CA GLY A 33 -13.31 6.87 -5.55
C GLY A 33 -12.10 6.67 -4.63
N LYS A 34 -10.94 6.52 -5.24
CA LYS A 34 -9.69 6.30 -4.52
C LYS A 34 -8.80 7.52 -4.67
N GLU A 35 -8.32 7.97 -3.57
CA GLU A 35 -7.42 9.11 -3.46
C GLU A 35 -6.05 8.56 -3.04
N PRO A 36 -5.13 8.41 -4.00
CA PRO A 36 -3.91 7.64 -3.77
C PRO A 36 -2.92 8.36 -2.86
N ILE A 37 -2.15 7.57 -2.11
CA ILE A 37 -0.89 8.02 -1.54
C ILE A 37 0.12 8.02 -2.68
N SER A 38 0.75 9.17 -2.96
CA SER A 38 1.67 9.34 -4.08
C SER A 38 3.14 9.21 -3.68
N LYS A 39 3.44 9.23 -2.38
CA LYS A 39 4.78 9.00 -1.88
C LYS A 39 4.79 8.70 -0.39
N VAL A 40 5.69 7.84 0.01
CA VAL A 40 6.04 7.59 1.42
C VAL A 40 7.54 7.68 1.60
N GLN A 41 7.98 8.46 2.59
CA GLN A 41 9.38 8.53 3.04
C GLN A 41 9.46 8.19 4.53
N PHE A 42 10.29 7.22 4.88
CA PHE A 42 10.49 6.79 6.27
C PHE A 42 11.76 5.95 6.39
N ALA A 43 12.64 6.26 7.31
CA ALA A 43 13.77 5.42 7.73
C ALA A 43 14.60 4.83 6.55
N GLY A 44 14.92 5.67 5.56
CA GLY A 44 15.62 5.26 4.33
C GLY A 44 14.71 4.83 3.19
N ILE A 45 13.44 4.56 3.44
CA ILE A 45 12.44 4.37 2.39
C ILE A 45 12.19 5.70 1.68
N ASN A 46 12.18 5.69 0.36
CA ASN A 46 11.69 6.78 -0.49
C ASN A 46 10.91 6.14 -1.64
N ASN A 47 9.63 5.95 -1.43
CA ASN A 47 8.76 5.20 -2.33
C ASN A 47 7.72 6.10 -2.99
N PRO A 48 7.95 6.57 -4.23
CA PRO A 48 6.93 7.23 -5.03
C PRO A 48 5.98 6.21 -5.64
N SER A 49 4.71 6.59 -5.78
CA SER A 49 3.68 5.86 -6.51
C SER A 49 2.79 6.80 -7.33
N PRO A 50 1.97 6.29 -8.26
CA PRO A 50 1.16 7.13 -9.12
C PRO A 50 0.17 8.01 -8.33
N ALA A 51 0.18 9.31 -8.60
CA ALA A 51 -0.72 10.27 -7.97
C ALA A 51 -2.09 10.38 -8.70
N THR A 52 -2.32 9.65 -9.78
CA THR A 52 -3.56 9.74 -10.54
C THR A 52 -4.72 9.04 -9.83
N THR A 53 -5.85 9.72 -9.70
CA THR A 53 -7.08 9.18 -9.13
C THR A 53 -7.85 8.32 -10.12
N SER A 54 -7.73 8.62 -11.41
CA SER A 54 -8.36 7.83 -12.47
C SER A 54 -7.69 6.47 -12.60
N GLY A 55 -8.44 5.41 -12.32
CA GLY A 55 -7.94 4.04 -12.36
C GLY A 55 -7.01 3.67 -11.20
N ALA A 56 -6.94 4.50 -10.16
CA ALA A 56 -6.17 4.19 -8.97
C ALA A 56 -6.54 2.82 -8.38
N VAL A 57 -5.56 2.06 -7.98
CA VAL A 57 -5.76 0.76 -7.33
C VAL A 57 -6.18 0.95 -5.88
N SER A 58 -6.95 0.01 -5.35
CA SER A 58 -7.41 0.09 -3.97
C SER A 58 -6.30 -0.18 -2.96
N LEU A 59 -5.30 -0.94 -3.36
CA LEU A 59 -4.20 -1.35 -2.52
C LEU A 59 -2.94 -1.45 -3.38
N GLU A 60 -1.90 -0.77 -2.95
CA GLU A 60 -0.56 -0.92 -3.48
C GLU A 60 0.27 -1.75 -2.51
N ASN A 61 1.07 -2.66 -3.05
CA ASN A 61 1.88 -3.58 -2.26
C ASN A 61 3.36 -3.35 -2.55
N PHE A 62 4.11 -2.95 -1.52
CA PHE A 62 5.53 -2.63 -1.59
C PHE A 62 6.36 -3.47 -0.61
N LEU A 63 5.97 -4.71 -0.36
CA LEU A 63 6.63 -5.62 0.61
C LEU A 63 8.11 -5.86 0.34
N SER A 64 8.61 -5.55 -0.85
CA SER A 64 10.04 -5.62 -1.18
C SER A 64 10.85 -4.41 -0.72
N ILE A 65 10.18 -3.33 -0.30
CA ILE A 65 10.83 -2.10 0.14
C ILE A 65 11.02 -2.19 1.66
N THR A 66 12.23 -1.97 2.12
CA THR A 66 12.59 -2.05 3.53
C THR A 66 13.24 -0.76 4.02
N GLY A 67 12.91 -0.36 5.22
CA GLY A 67 13.60 0.69 5.97
C GLY A 67 14.40 0.10 7.12
N THR A 68 15.29 0.89 7.69
CA THR A 68 16.08 0.49 8.85
C THR A 68 15.81 1.45 9.99
N VAL A 69 15.37 0.91 11.11
CA VAL A 69 15.13 1.67 12.34
C VAL A 69 15.99 1.12 13.47
N GLU A 70 16.40 2.00 14.36
CA GLU A 70 17.10 1.63 15.59
C GLU A 70 16.16 1.84 16.78
N GLN A 71 16.26 1.00 17.77
CA GLN A 71 15.47 1.16 19.00
C GLN A 71 15.78 2.50 19.67
N LEU A 72 14.75 3.20 20.12
CA LEU A 72 14.80 4.54 20.69
C LEU A 72 15.25 5.65 19.69
N GLY A 73 15.40 5.31 18.41
CA GLY A 73 15.64 6.30 17.36
C GLY A 73 14.41 7.17 17.11
N ALA A 74 14.64 8.44 16.75
CA ALA A 74 13.57 9.36 16.34
C ALA A 74 13.54 9.43 14.80
N TYR A 75 12.39 9.15 14.20
CA TYR A 75 12.21 9.14 12.76
C TYR A 75 11.03 10.02 12.36
N THR A 76 11.15 10.64 11.20
CA THR A 76 10.05 11.37 10.57
C THR A 76 9.47 10.53 9.45
N ILE A 77 8.14 10.41 9.41
CA ILE A 77 7.44 9.90 8.25
C ILE A 77 6.87 11.08 7.45
N THR A 78 7.03 11.03 6.14
CA THR A 78 6.40 11.96 5.20
C THR A 78 5.51 11.20 4.26
N VAL A 79 4.27 11.67 4.10
CA VAL A 79 3.27 11.12 3.19
C VAL A 79 2.80 12.21 2.25
N GLU A 80 2.85 11.95 0.95
CA GLU A 80 2.23 12.78 -0.07
C GLU A 80 1.01 12.03 -0.64
N GLY A 81 -0.02 12.77 -1.04
CA GLY A 81 -1.23 12.16 -1.57
C GLY A 81 -2.03 13.12 -2.45
N ASN A 82 -2.94 12.57 -3.24
CA ASN A 82 -3.84 13.34 -4.09
C ASN A 82 -5.27 13.24 -3.55
N SER A 83 -5.86 14.37 -3.18
CA SER A 83 -7.22 14.46 -2.63
C SER A 83 -8.30 14.64 -3.70
N ASP A 84 -7.95 14.45 -4.99
CA ASP A 84 -8.87 14.55 -6.14
C ASP A 84 -9.68 15.85 -6.18
N GLY A 85 -9.05 16.95 -5.81
CA GLY A 85 -9.65 18.29 -5.76
C GLY A 85 -9.63 18.91 -4.38
N ASN A 86 -10.59 19.77 -4.08
CA ASN A 86 -10.63 20.50 -2.82
C ASN A 86 -11.30 19.68 -1.68
N TYR A 87 -10.78 18.48 -1.47
CA TYR A 87 -11.22 17.59 -0.39
C TYR A 87 -10.16 17.47 0.69
N SER A 88 -10.53 16.91 1.82
CA SER A 88 -9.67 16.75 3.00
C SER A 88 -9.45 15.27 3.28
N ASN A 89 -8.18 14.83 3.27
CA ASN A 89 -7.79 13.46 3.53
C ASN A 89 -6.97 13.37 4.80
N TYR A 90 -7.38 12.48 5.69
CA TYR A 90 -6.65 12.14 6.89
C TYR A 90 -5.80 10.90 6.66
N TYR A 91 -4.53 10.98 7.02
CA TYR A 91 -3.58 9.88 6.86
C TYR A 91 -3.21 9.28 8.22
N ARG A 92 -3.23 7.96 8.26
CA ARG A 92 -2.76 7.15 9.38
C ARG A 92 -1.69 6.19 8.92
N VAL A 93 -0.76 5.90 9.82
CA VAL A 93 0.27 4.90 9.63
C VAL A 93 0.19 3.89 10.75
N PHE A 94 0.42 2.65 10.40
CA PHE A 94 0.42 1.54 11.33
C PHE A 94 1.77 0.83 11.25
N PHE A 95 2.33 0.54 12.42
CA PHE A 95 3.55 -0.24 12.56
C PHE A 95 3.28 -1.40 13.51
N ASP A 96 3.44 -2.60 13.05
CA ASP A 96 3.41 -3.80 13.90
C ASP A 96 4.81 -4.00 14.52
N TRP A 97 5.08 -3.30 15.61
CA TRP A 97 6.40 -3.31 16.26
C TRP A 97 6.74 -4.65 16.90
N ASN A 98 5.76 -5.34 17.40
CA ASN A 98 5.94 -6.62 18.07
C ASN A 98 5.70 -7.84 17.17
N GLN A 99 5.29 -7.60 15.91
CA GLN A 99 5.06 -8.60 14.86
C GLN A 99 4.00 -9.65 15.26
N ASN A 100 2.96 -9.22 15.99
CA ASN A 100 1.86 -10.11 16.40
C ASN A 100 0.75 -10.22 15.34
N GLY A 101 0.81 -9.43 14.28
CA GLY A 101 -0.12 -9.46 13.16
C GLY A 101 -1.40 -8.66 13.36
N ASN A 102 -1.44 -7.76 14.31
CA ASN A 102 -2.50 -6.78 14.50
C ASN A 102 -1.90 -5.39 14.77
N PHE A 103 -2.71 -4.36 14.89
CA PHE A 103 -2.33 -2.97 15.14
C PHE A 103 -3.08 -2.38 16.34
N ASP A 104 -3.54 -3.23 17.27
CA ASP A 104 -4.36 -2.83 18.41
C ASP A 104 -3.50 -2.46 19.63
N ASP A 105 -2.21 -2.68 19.56
CA ASP A 105 -1.28 -2.42 20.64
C ASP A 105 -0.95 -0.93 20.76
N ALA A 106 -0.51 -0.52 21.93
CA ALA A 106 -0.07 0.84 22.17
C ALA A 106 1.10 1.20 21.25
N ASP A 107 1.10 2.43 20.75
CA ASP A 107 2.15 2.97 19.89
C ASP A 107 2.31 2.26 18.51
N GLU A 108 1.26 1.62 18.02
CA GLU A 108 1.24 1.02 16.68
C GLU A 108 0.43 1.81 15.64
N MET A 109 -0.43 2.74 16.07
CA MET A 109 -1.19 3.62 15.21
C MET A 109 -0.78 5.08 15.41
N TYR A 110 -0.46 5.76 14.31
CA TYR A 110 -0.05 7.16 14.33
C TYR A 110 -0.90 8.00 13.37
N GLU A 111 -1.38 9.13 13.84
CA GLU A 111 -1.96 10.18 13.00
C GLU A 111 -0.83 10.94 12.31
N VAL A 112 -0.75 10.86 10.99
CA VAL A 112 0.29 11.56 10.23
C VAL A 112 -0.11 12.99 9.96
N GLY A 113 -1.38 13.22 9.63
CA GLY A 113 -1.90 14.56 9.39
C GLY A 113 -3.00 14.62 8.36
N LEU A 114 -3.26 15.83 7.93
CA LEU A 114 -4.33 16.18 6.98
C LEU A 114 -3.73 16.81 5.74
N ILE A 115 -4.13 16.33 4.56
CA ILE A 115 -3.87 16.96 3.27
C ILE A 115 -5.18 17.57 2.77
N ILE A 116 -5.14 18.83 2.31
CA ILE A 116 -6.30 19.55 1.78
C ILE A 116 -5.98 20.06 0.38
N GLY A 117 -6.89 19.82 -0.56
CA GLY A 117 -6.83 20.38 -1.92
C GLY A 117 -5.57 20.01 -2.69
N SER A 118 -4.98 18.87 -2.38
CA SER A 118 -3.70 18.48 -2.92
C SER A 118 -3.82 17.77 -4.26
N THR A 119 -2.85 18.01 -5.11
CA THR A 119 -2.61 17.30 -6.37
C THR A 119 -1.46 16.29 -6.26
N GLY A 120 -1.07 15.91 -5.07
CA GLY A 120 -0.06 14.89 -4.84
C GLY A 120 1.21 15.36 -4.12
N VAL A 121 1.13 16.48 -3.44
CA VAL A 121 2.26 17.01 -2.63
C VAL A 121 1.82 17.17 -1.19
#